data_8ec0b01db43136bc4e06f330c8a734d2
#
_entry.id   8ec0b01db43136bc4e06f330c8a734d2
#
_cell.length_a   1.000
_cell.length_b   1.000
_cell.length_c   1.000
_cell.angle_alpha   90.00
_cell.angle_beta   90.00
_cell.angle_gamma   90.00
#
_symmetry.space_group_name_H-M   'P 1'
#
loop_
_entity.id
_entity.type
_entity.pdbx_description
1 polymer ?
#
loop_
_entity_poly.entity_id
_entity_poly.type
_entity_poly.pdbx_seq_one_letter_code
_entity_poly.pdbx_strand_id
1 'polypeptide(L)'
;MKNTCIEKRKNNTILSQRLSTIASLVTPGSRLVDVGCDHGFLSIWLVQRGIVPSAIASDVRPGPLSRAEEHVRENGLQDKIETRLSDGLKAIRPGEGDTLVIAGMGGPLMERILSDSREVRDTFKELILQPQSDIPHFRKYLLEEGLTIIDERIVEEEGKFYPMMKAKVNKQEEYTDAKDQDSSGDISCTSNENLYAGVDSSADSTWTPAEIQYGRYLLKSHDPVMKRYLAREKKILENILLQLESEAGGRALQRKQEVEEQLKMLEEAIENR
;
A
#
# COMPACT_ATOMS: atom_id res chain seq x y z
N MET A 1 34.03 -25.98 34.75
CA MET A 1 32.70 -25.46 34.32
C MET A 1 32.90 -24.54 33.12
N LYS A 2 32.63 -25.04 31.92
CA LYS A 2 32.76 -24.27 30.67
C LYS A 2 31.40 -23.65 30.38
N ASN A 3 31.27 -22.33 30.58
CA ASN A 3 30.13 -21.56 30.12
C ASN A 3 30.19 -21.50 28.59
N THR A 4 29.39 -22.35 27.94
CA THR A 4 29.14 -22.26 26.51
C THR A 4 28.08 -21.15 26.30
N CYS A 5 28.56 -19.94 26.02
CA CYS A 5 27.75 -18.87 25.51
C CYS A 5 27.23 -19.31 24.12
N ILE A 6 25.98 -19.73 24.04
CA ILE A 6 25.31 -19.97 22.78
C ILE A 6 25.03 -18.59 22.16
N GLU A 7 25.95 -18.16 21.29
CA GLU A 7 25.65 -17.04 20.38
C GLU A 7 24.48 -17.47 19.51
N LYS A 8 23.26 -16.98 19.84
CA LYS A 8 22.11 -17.04 18.94
C LYS A 8 22.48 -16.28 17.68
N ARG A 9 22.80 -17.00 16.61
CA ARG A 9 22.86 -16.41 15.27
C ARG A 9 21.52 -15.75 15.03
N LYS A 10 21.50 -14.41 15.01
CA LYS A 10 20.34 -13.65 14.52
C LYS A 10 20.18 -14.02 13.05
N ASN A 11 19.19 -14.86 12.73
CA ASN A 11 18.78 -15.07 11.35
C ASN A 11 18.33 -13.72 10.81
N ASN A 12 19.18 -13.08 10.01
CA ASN A 12 18.88 -11.78 9.45
C ASN A 12 17.99 -12.03 8.21
N THR A 13 16.67 -11.92 8.39
CA THR A 13 15.71 -12.03 7.28
C THR A 13 16.05 -10.98 6.24
N ILE A 14 16.31 -11.42 5.00
CA ILE A 14 16.57 -10.54 3.86
C ILE A 14 15.28 -10.43 3.07
N LEU A 15 14.78 -9.21 2.91
CA LEU A 15 13.61 -8.94 2.08
C LEU A 15 14.02 -8.76 0.61
N SER A 16 13.14 -9.15 -0.31
CA SER A 16 13.22 -8.73 -1.70
C SER A 16 13.12 -7.20 -1.83
N GLN A 17 13.49 -6.67 -2.98
CA GLN A 17 13.41 -5.22 -3.20
C GLN A 17 11.96 -4.72 -3.04
N ARG A 18 10.99 -5.49 -3.54
CA ARG A 18 9.56 -5.21 -3.39
C ARG A 18 9.14 -5.13 -1.92
N LEU A 19 9.45 -6.15 -1.13
CA LEU A 19 9.09 -6.17 0.30
C LEU A 19 9.86 -5.12 1.11
N SER A 20 11.11 -4.82 0.76
CA SER A 20 11.89 -3.74 1.38
C SER A 20 11.26 -2.37 1.14
N THR A 21 10.73 -2.14 -0.06
CA THR A 21 10.03 -0.88 -0.37
C THR A 21 8.70 -0.78 0.36
N ILE A 22 7.93 -1.87 0.45
CA ILE A 22 6.72 -1.94 1.29
C ILE A 22 7.06 -1.61 2.74
N ALA A 23 8.13 -2.23 3.28
CA ALA A 23 8.58 -1.98 4.64
C ALA A 23 8.96 -0.50 4.89
N SER A 24 9.52 0.18 3.88
CA SER A 24 9.90 1.60 3.98
C SER A 24 8.71 2.56 4.06
N LEU A 25 7.53 2.12 3.65
CA LEU A 25 6.29 2.89 3.74
C LEU A 25 5.61 2.78 5.12
N VAL A 26 5.96 1.76 5.91
CA VAL A 26 5.38 1.55 7.25
C VAL A 26 5.84 2.65 8.20
N THR A 27 4.90 3.31 8.86
CA THR A 27 5.22 4.33 9.88
C THR A 27 5.80 3.66 11.13
N PRO A 28 7.02 4.05 11.57
CA PRO A 28 7.63 3.48 12.76
C PRO A 28 6.75 3.65 14.01
N GLY A 29 6.75 2.63 14.87
CA GLY A 29 5.95 2.61 16.10
C GLY A 29 4.49 2.18 15.91
N SER A 30 4.02 1.98 14.69
CA SER A 30 2.66 1.47 14.40
C SER A 30 2.56 -0.04 14.65
N ARG A 31 1.38 -0.51 15.11
CA ARG A 31 1.05 -1.94 15.16
C ARG A 31 0.64 -2.40 13.77
N LEU A 32 1.29 -3.46 13.28
CA LEU A 32 1.10 -3.95 11.92
C LEU A 32 0.00 -5.01 11.83
N VAL A 33 -0.83 -4.95 10.77
CA VAL A 33 -1.63 -6.06 10.28
C VAL A 33 -1.18 -6.36 8.85
N ASP A 34 -0.67 -7.57 8.61
CA ASP A 34 -0.11 -8.03 7.33
C ASP A 34 -1.04 -9.12 6.77
N VAL A 35 -1.85 -8.77 5.77
CA VAL A 35 -2.86 -9.65 5.17
C VAL A 35 -2.31 -10.31 3.91
N GLY A 36 -2.34 -11.64 3.89
CA GLY A 36 -1.67 -12.46 2.87
C GLY A 36 -0.17 -12.51 3.14
N CYS A 37 0.20 -12.70 4.40
CA CYS A 37 1.57 -12.63 4.89
C CYS A 37 2.50 -13.70 4.30
N ASP A 38 1.96 -14.71 3.61
CA ASP A 38 2.67 -15.86 3.03
C ASP A 38 3.60 -16.54 4.05
N HIS A 39 4.88 -16.23 4.03
CA HIS A 39 5.88 -16.76 4.97
C HIS A 39 6.16 -15.87 6.20
N GLY A 40 5.46 -14.74 6.34
CA GLY A 40 5.61 -13.80 7.44
C GLY A 40 6.89 -12.95 7.41
N PHE A 41 7.64 -12.96 6.30
CA PHE A 41 8.95 -12.31 6.23
C PHE A 41 8.90 -10.81 6.47
N LEU A 42 7.88 -10.11 5.99
CA LEU A 42 7.71 -8.67 6.19
C LEU A 42 7.50 -8.36 7.67
N SER A 43 6.54 -9.04 8.30
CA SER A 43 6.21 -8.89 9.72
C SER A 43 7.41 -9.19 10.61
N ILE A 44 8.14 -10.30 10.35
CA ILE A 44 9.35 -10.69 11.08
C ILE A 44 10.43 -9.60 10.95
N TRP A 45 10.68 -9.12 9.73
CA TRP A 45 11.73 -8.13 9.46
C TRP A 45 11.46 -6.81 10.18
N LEU A 46 10.22 -6.32 10.13
CA LEU A 46 9.80 -5.07 10.77
C LEU A 46 9.91 -5.14 12.30
N VAL A 47 9.46 -6.26 12.90
CA VAL A 47 9.53 -6.46 14.36
C VAL A 47 10.97 -6.66 14.82
N GLN A 48 11.80 -7.43 14.11
CA GLN A 48 13.21 -7.64 14.46
C GLN A 48 14.01 -6.34 14.51
N ARG A 49 13.69 -5.39 13.64
CA ARG A 49 14.35 -4.06 13.58
C ARG A 49 13.75 -3.04 14.53
N GLY A 50 12.68 -3.41 15.24
CA GLY A 50 11.99 -2.49 16.15
C GLY A 50 11.28 -1.36 15.42
N ILE A 51 11.00 -1.52 14.11
CA ILE A 51 10.23 -0.53 13.34
C ILE A 51 8.78 -0.58 13.80
N VAL A 52 8.22 -1.77 14.01
CA VAL A 52 6.91 -1.97 14.61
C VAL A 52 7.02 -2.73 15.94
N PRO A 53 6.22 -2.40 16.96
CA PRO A 53 6.27 -3.08 18.27
C PRO A 53 5.69 -4.50 18.19
N SER A 54 4.67 -4.71 17.35
CA SER A 54 3.98 -5.98 17.18
C SER A 54 3.34 -6.10 15.80
N ALA A 55 3.00 -7.33 15.39
CA ALA A 55 2.30 -7.59 14.14
C ALA A 55 1.26 -8.72 14.30
N ILE A 56 0.19 -8.63 13.51
CA ILE A 56 -0.70 -9.74 13.19
C ILE A 56 -0.40 -10.13 11.74
N ALA A 57 0.13 -11.33 11.54
CA ALA A 57 0.40 -11.90 10.24
C ALA A 57 -0.72 -12.89 9.87
N SER A 58 -1.51 -12.57 8.84
CA SER A 58 -2.68 -13.37 8.49
C SER A 58 -2.62 -13.91 7.06
N ASP A 59 -3.16 -15.09 6.85
CA ASP A 59 -3.36 -15.70 5.53
C ASP A 59 -4.67 -16.51 5.53
N VAL A 60 -5.28 -16.63 4.37
CA VAL A 60 -6.50 -17.44 4.18
C VAL A 60 -6.17 -18.92 4.06
N ARG A 61 -4.93 -19.27 3.71
CA ARG A 61 -4.49 -20.64 3.49
C ARG A 61 -3.68 -21.16 4.67
N PRO A 62 -4.07 -22.32 5.25
CA PRO A 62 -3.36 -22.91 6.38
C PRO A 62 -1.87 -23.22 6.10
N GLY A 63 -1.51 -23.62 4.86
CA GLY A 63 -0.14 -23.99 4.51
C GLY A 63 0.86 -22.83 4.60
N PRO A 64 0.63 -21.67 3.94
CA PRO A 64 1.43 -20.47 4.11
C PRO A 64 1.47 -19.99 5.56
N LEU A 65 0.32 -19.98 6.25
CA LEU A 65 0.24 -19.56 7.64
C LEU A 65 1.09 -20.43 8.58
N SER A 66 1.08 -21.75 8.41
CA SER A 66 1.91 -22.67 9.21
C SER A 66 3.40 -22.41 9.01
N ARG A 67 3.82 -22.02 7.79
CA ARG A 67 5.21 -21.61 7.54
C ARG A 67 5.55 -20.28 8.22
N ALA A 68 4.62 -19.32 8.20
CA ALA A 68 4.81 -18.07 8.93
C ALA A 68 4.95 -18.32 10.45
N GLU A 69 4.12 -19.19 11.04
CA GLU A 69 4.22 -19.64 12.42
C GLU A 69 5.60 -20.24 12.76
N GLU A 70 6.09 -21.12 11.89
CA GLU A 70 7.41 -21.75 12.05
C GLU A 70 8.53 -20.70 12.03
N HIS A 71 8.51 -19.79 11.04
CA HIS A 71 9.50 -18.71 10.98
C HIS A 71 9.44 -17.76 12.17
N VAL A 72 8.23 -17.40 12.64
CA VAL A 72 8.06 -16.58 13.86
C VAL A 72 8.69 -17.27 15.07
N ARG A 73 8.45 -18.59 15.23
CA ARG A 73 9.01 -19.39 16.31
C ARG A 73 10.54 -19.51 16.24
N GLU A 74 11.08 -19.77 15.04
CA GLU A 74 12.53 -19.86 14.80
C GLU A 74 13.26 -18.55 15.10
N ASN A 75 12.57 -17.41 14.92
CA ASN A 75 13.10 -16.09 15.23
C ASN A 75 12.81 -15.63 16.68
N GLY A 76 12.08 -16.43 17.47
CA GLY A 76 11.77 -16.11 18.87
C GLY A 76 10.87 -14.89 19.03
N LEU A 77 9.90 -14.70 18.11
CA LEU A 77 9.03 -13.52 18.04
C LEU A 77 7.55 -13.81 18.40
N GLN A 78 7.25 -14.98 19.00
CA GLN A 78 5.90 -15.41 19.32
C GLN A 78 5.15 -14.43 20.25
N ASP A 79 5.88 -13.70 21.09
CA ASP A 79 5.31 -12.69 22.00
C ASP A 79 4.99 -11.36 21.30
N LYS A 80 5.42 -11.19 20.03
CA LYS A 80 5.29 -9.95 19.27
C LYS A 80 4.54 -10.10 17.94
N ILE A 81 4.51 -11.31 17.39
CA ILE A 81 3.84 -11.61 16.13
C ILE A 81 2.81 -12.70 16.38
N GLU A 82 1.55 -12.35 16.21
CA GLU A 82 0.44 -13.31 16.18
C GLU A 82 0.21 -13.75 14.74
N THR A 83 0.10 -15.06 14.52
CA THR A 83 -0.34 -15.61 13.23
C THR A 83 -1.82 -15.96 13.30
N ARG A 84 -2.60 -15.58 12.28
CA ARG A 84 -4.06 -15.71 12.31
C ARG A 84 -4.62 -16.18 10.97
N LEU A 85 -5.38 -17.28 10.97
CA LEU A 85 -6.14 -17.70 9.78
C LEU A 85 -7.28 -16.73 9.53
N SER A 86 -7.28 -16.06 8.37
CA SER A 86 -8.27 -15.03 8.04
C SER A 86 -8.51 -14.91 6.54
N ASP A 87 -9.76 -14.84 6.13
CA ASP A 87 -10.14 -14.40 4.77
C ASP A 87 -10.18 -12.86 4.76
N GLY A 88 -9.08 -12.25 4.32
CA GLY A 88 -8.88 -10.81 4.40
C GLY A 88 -8.87 -10.33 5.87
N LEU A 89 -9.73 -9.37 6.18
CA LEU A 89 -9.83 -8.75 7.52
C LEU A 89 -10.87 -9.41 8.44
N LYS A 90 -11.55 -10.50 8.03
CA LYS A 90 -12.68 -11.07 8.77
C LYS A 90 -12.34 -11.54 10.19
N ALA A 91 -11.10 -11.95 10.44
CA ALA A 91 -10.64 -12.35 11.77
C ALA A 91 -9.89 -11.23 12.52
N ILE A 92 -9.83 -10.03 11.96
CA ILE A 92 -9.21 -8.84 12.59
C ILE A 92 -10.32 -8.03 13.25
N ARG A 93 -10.07 -7.56 14.46
CA ARG A 93 -11.02 -6.73 15.20
C ARG A 93 -10.70 -5.24 14.99
N PRO A 94 -11.70 -4.36 15.07
CA PRO A 94 -11.48 -2.92 15.05
C PRO A 94 -10.43 -2.49 16.09
N GLY A 95 -9.43 -1.71 15.65
CA GLY A 95 -8.39 -1.16 16.52
C GLY A 95 -7.26 -2.11 16.93
N GLU A 96 -7.20 -3.35 16.43
CA GLU A 96 -6.06 -4.26 16.70
C GLU A 96 -4.76 -3.80 16.02
N GLY A 97 -4.82 -3.00 14.96
CA GLY A 97 -3.66 -2.47 14.24
C GLY A 97 -3.75 -0.98 13.93
N ASP A 98 -2.62 -0.39 13.63
CA ASP A 98 -2.50 1.01 13.19
C ASP A 98 -2.19 1.09 11.70
N THR A 99 -1.41 0.14 11.17
CA THR A 99 -1.01 0.02 9.76
C THR A 99 -1.52 -1.30 9.20
N LEU A 100 -2.25 -1.22 8.09
CA LEU A 100 -2.64 -2.38 7.28
C LEU A 100 -1.70 -2.51 6.09
N VAL A 101 -1.18 -3.71 5.85
CA VAL A 101 -0.46 -4.07 4.61
C VAL A 101 -1.24 -5.15 3.88
N ILE A 102 -1.50 -4.93 2.58
CA ILE A 102 -1.99 -5.95 1.65
C ILE A 102 -1.10 -5.87 0.41
N ALA A 103 -0.31 -6.91 0.15
CA ALA A 103 0.63 -6.91 -0.95
C ALA A 103 0.57 -8.19 -1.78
N GLY A 104 0.78 -8.06 -3.10
CA GLY A 104 0.88 -9.23 -3.99
C GLY A 104 -0.45 -9.83 -4.40
N MET A 105 -1.55 -9.10 -4.27
CA MET A 105 -2.89 -9.51 -4.65
C MET A 105 -3.41 -8.71 -5.85
N GLY A 106 -4.37 -9.24 -6.60
CA GLY A 106 -5.06 -8.49 -7.65
C GLY A 106 -5.93 -7.38 -7.06
N GLY A 107 -6.06 -6.25 -7.80
CA GLY A 107 -6.89 -5.10 -7.39
C GLY A 107 -8.30 -5.49 -6.96
N PRO A 108 -9.06 -6.26 -7.76
CA PRO A 108 -10.43 -6.66 -7.40
C PRO A 108 -10.52 -7.46 -6.10
N LEU A 109 -9.51 -8.26 -5.79
CA LEU A 109 -9.47 -8.98 -4.51
C LEU A 109 -9.23 -8.04 -3.34
N MET A 110 -8.30 -7.08 -3.50
CA MET A 110 -8.06 -6.06 -2.48
C MET A 110 -9.30 -5.19 -2.22
N GLU A 111 -9.98 -4.76 -3.28
CA GLU A 111 -11.25 -4.01 -3.19
C GLU A 111 -12.27 -4.77 -2.36
N ARG A 112 -12.46 -6.07 -2.66
CA ARG A 112 -13.36 -6.92 -1.89
C ARG A 112 -12.96 -7.01 -0.42
N ILE A 113 -11.68 -7.23 -0.12
CA ILE A 113 -11.20 -7.31 1.28
C ILE A 113 -11.48 -6.02 2.04
N LEU A 114 -11.22 -4.87 1.41
CA LEU A 114 -11.41 -3.56 2.02
C LEU A 114 -12.90 -3.19 2.18
N SER A 115 -13.74 -3.56 1.20
CA SER A 115 -15.18 -3.30 1.21
C SER A 115 -15.94 -4.19 2.18
N ASP A 116 -15.62 -5.51 2.21
CA ASP A 116 -16.28 -6.49 3.08
C ASP A 116 -16.02 -6.23 4.57
N SER A 117 -14.97 -5.48 4.89
CA SER A 117 -14.54 -5.21 6.27
C SER A 117 -14.31 -3.71 6.51
N ARG A 118 -15.18 -2.86 5.98
CA ARG A 118 -15.08 -1.39 6.09
C ARG A 118 -14.95 -0.93 7.55
N GLU A 119 -15.74 -1.48 8.46
CA GLU A 119 -15.69 -1.16 9.87
C GLU A 119 -14.30 -1.39 10.49
N VAL A 120 -13.63 -2.48 10.14
CA VAL A 120 -12.26 -2.77 10.56
C VAL A 120 -11.25 -1.88 9.83
N ARG A 121 -11.41 -1.75 8.49
CA ARG A 121 -10.54 -0.92 7.64
C ARG A 121 -10.45 0.51 8.16
N ASP A 122 -11.57 1.10 8.53
CA ASP A 122 -11.66 2.50 8.92
C ASP A 122 -11.06 2.78 10.31
N THR A 123 -10.65 1.74 11.05
CA THR A 123 -9.89 1.89 12.29
C THR A 123 -8.38 2.04 12.09
N PHE A 124 -7.86 1.66 10.92
CA PHE A 124 -6.45 1.86 10.61
C PHE A 124 -6.12 3.34 10.39
N LYS A 125 -4.89 3.72 10.68
CA LYS A 125 -4.38 5.07 10.40
C LYS A 125 -3.84 5.18 8.97
N GLU A 126 -3.27 4.07 8.48
CA GLU A 126 -2.67 3.98 7.15
C GLU A 126 -2.83 2.59 6.55
N LEU A 127 -2.92 2.57 5.23
CA LEU A 127 -2.99 1.38 4.40
C LEU A 127 -1.79 1.40 3.44
N ILE A 128 -1.06 0.30 3.34
CA ILE A 128 0.03 0.11 2.38
C ILE A 128 -0.39 -1.01 1.46
N LEU A 129 -0.63 -0.67 0.20
CA LEU A 129 -1.33 -1.50 -0.76
C LEU A 129 -0.47 -1.71 -2.01
N GLN A 130 -0.24 -2.96 -2.37
CA GLN A 130 0.50 -3.31 -3.58
C GLN A 130 -0.33 -4.23 -4.47
N PRO A 131 -1.21 -3.66 -5.34
CA PRO A 131 -1.99 -4.41 -6.31
C PRO A 131 -1.09 -4.94 -7.45
N GLN A 132 -1.44 -6.13 -8.00
CA GLN A 132 -0.76 -6.73 -9.13
C GLN A 132 -1.56 -6.66 -10.45
N SER A 133 -2.83 -6.27 -10.39
CA SER A 133 -3.71 -6.09 -11.55
C SER A 133 -4.67 -4.95 -11.31
N ASP A 134 -5.24 -4.43 -12.39
CA ASP A 134 -6.29 -3.39 -12.41
C ASP A 134 -5.94 -2.16 -11.56
N ILE A 135 -4.66 -1.77 -11.61
CA ILE A 135 -4.10 -0.73 -10.74
C ILE A 135 -4.81 0.63 -10.90
N PRO A 136 -5.14 1.11 -12.11
CA PRO A 136 -5.89 2.35 -12.27
C PRO A 136 -7.29 2.30 -11.65
N HIS A 137 -7.99 1.17 -11.83
CA HIS A 137 -9.31 0.96 -11.23
C HIS A 137 -9.22 0.94 -9.70
N PHE A 138 -8.21 0.25 -9.17
CA PHE A 138 -7.97 0.20 -7.73
C PHE A 138 -7.65 1.59 -7.13
N ARG A 139 -6.88 2.45 -7.82
CA ARG A 139 -6.68 3.86 -7.39
C ARG A 139 -8.00 4.62 -7.32
N LYS A 140 -8.82 4.50 -8.37
CA LYS A 140 -10.11 5.14 -8.44
C LYS A 140 -11.01 4.67 -7.29
N TYR A 141 -11.07 3.36 -7.04
CA TYR A 141 -11.78 2.79 -5.90
C TYR A 141 -11.33 3.40 -4.56
N LEU A 142 -10.02 3.52 -4.29
CA LEU A 142 -9.53 4.13 -3.06
C LEU A 142 -10.03 5.56 -2.86
N LEU A 143 -10.02 6.37 -3.93
CA LEU A 143 -10.49 7.75 -3.91
C LEU A 143 -12.01 7.83 -3.71
N GLU A 144 -12.78 6.97 -4.37
CA GLU A 144 -14.25 6.88 -4.24
C GLU A 144 -14.67 6.43 -2.82
N GLU A 145 -13.84 5.60 -2.17
CA GLU A 145 -14.02 5.19 -0.78
C GLU A 145 -13.59 6.26 0.24
N GLY A 146 -13.19 7.44 -0.21
CA GLY A 146 -12.74 8.54 0.64
C GLY A 146 -11.37 8.33 1.28
N LEU A 147 -10.58 7.37 0.75
CA LEU A 147 -9.21 7.15 1.20
C LEU A 147 -8.26 8.13 0.48
N THR A 148 -7.36 8.76 1.21
CA THR A 148 -6.40 9.69 0.62
C THR A 148 -5.07 8.99 0.34
N ILE A 149 -4.73 8.80 -0.94
CA ILE A 149 -3.39 8.35 -1.32
C ILE A 149 -2.40 9.48 -1.02
N ILE A 150 -1.37 9.18 -0.21
CA ILE A 150 -0.40 10.18 0.28
C ILE A 150 1.03 9.93 -0.17
N ASP A 151 1.35 8.74 -0.64
CA ASP A 151 2.65 8.37 -1.22
C ASP A 151 2.45 7.20 -2.19
N GLU A 152 3.29 7.14 -3.22
CA GLU A 152 3.37 6.02 -4.13
C GLU A 152 4.84 5.72 -4.44
N ARG A 153 5.16 4.43 -4.54
CA ARG A 153 6.49 3.94 -4.92
C ARG A 153 6.35 2.92 -6.04
N ILE A 154 7.42 2.73 -6.78
CA ILE A 154 7.50 1.70 -7.81
C ILE A 154 8.86 1.03 -7.75
N VAL A 155 8.88 -0.28 -7.88
CA VAL A 155 10.12 -1.06 -8.03
C VAL A 155 10.04 -1.95 -9.25
N GLU A 156 11.21 -2.26 -9.80
CA GLU A 156 11.36 -3.26 -10.84
C GLU A 156 12.10 -4.47 -10.24
N GLU A 157 11.47 -5.62 -10.26
CA GLU A 157 12.03 -6.88 -9.75
C GLU A 157 11.74 -7.98 -10.77
N GLU A 158 12.76 -8.71 -11.21
CA GLU A 158 12.65 -9.78 -12.20
C GLU A 158 11.91 -9.36 -13.50
N GLY A 159 12.14 -8.12 -13.95
CA GLY A 159 11.55 -7.56 -15.17
C GLY A 159 10.06 -7.20 -15.05
N LYS A 160 9.50 -7.23 -13.85
CA LYS A 160 8.13 -6.78 -13.55
C LYS A 160 8.16 -5.50 -12.72
N PHE A 161 7.19 -4.66 -12.97
CA PHE A 161 7.01 -3.41 -12.22
C PHE A 161 5.93 -3.60 -11.16
N TYR A 162 6.23 -3.10 -9.97
CA TYR A 162 5.35 -3.22 -8.80
C TYR A 162 5.06 -1.83 -8.21
N PRO A 163 4.02 -1.14 -8.70
CA PRO A 163 3.54 0.07 -8.04
C PRO A 163 2.94 -0.28 -6.69
N MET A 164 3.11 0.60 -5.72
CA MET A 164 2.56 0.50 -4.37
C MET A 164 2.09 1.86 -3.91
N MET A 165 1.08 1.86 -3.06
CA MET A 165 0.38 3.04 -2.59
C MET A 165 0.34 3.04 -1.08
N LYS A 166 0.57 4.20 -0.49
CA LYS A 166 0.27 4.49 0.90
C LYS A 166 -0.96 5.39 0.95
N ALA A 167 -2.00 4.95 1.63
CA ALA A 167 -3.23 5.71 1.79
C ALA A 167 -3.53 5.95 3.27
N LYS A 168 -4.18 7.07 3.57
CA LYS A 168 -4.75 7.39 4.88
C LYS A 168 -6.26 7.17 4.87
N VAL A 169 -6.76 6.71 5.99
CA VAL A 169 -8.19 6.70 6.28
C VAL A 169 -8.57 8.07 6.83
N ASN A 170 -9.44 8.78 6.10
CA ASN A 170 -9.96 10.05 6.57
C ASN A 170 -11.02 9.75 7.64
N LYS A 171 -10.67 9.97 8.92
CA LYS A 171 -11.69 9.95 9.97
C LYS A 171 -12.62 11.13 9.71
N GLN A 172 -13.91 10.84 9.50
CA GLN A 172 -14.92 11.88 9.66
C GLN A 172 -14.80 12.38 11.10
N GLU A 173 -14.47 13.66 11.29
CA GLU A 173 -14.62 14.26 12.60
C GLU A 173 -16.10 14.12 12.96
N GLU A 174 -16.41 13.31 13.96
CA GLU A 174 -17.73 13.32 14.56
C GLU A 174 -17.96 14.74 15.06
N TYR A 175 -18.82 15.44 14.36
CA TYR A 175 -19.33 16.73 14.81
C TYR A 175 -20.16 16.45 16.09
N THR A 176 -19.48 16.39 17.22
CA THR A 176 -20.15 16.38 18.51
C THR A 176 -20.73 17.77 18.69
N ASP A 177 -22.03 17.89 18.46
CA ASP A 177 -22.83 19.02 18.93
C ASP A 177 -22.70 19.11 20.46
N ALA A 178 -21.63 19.69 20.96
CA ALA A 178 -21.51 20.11 22.33
C ALA A 178 -22.26 21.43 22.46
N LYS A 179 -23.58 21.36 22.58
CA LYS A 179 -24.34 22.36 23.32
C LYS A 179 -24.21 21.98 24.80
N ASP A 180 -23.35 22.72 25.53
CA ASP A 180 -23.75 23.29 26.80
C ASP A 180 -22.57 24.05 27.44
N GLN A 181 -22.75 25.33 27.52
CA GLN A 181 -22.58 26.30 28.62
C GLN A 181 -21.37 26.18 29.57
N ASP A 182 -20.60 27.26 29.48
CA ASP A 182 -20.17 28.17 30.60
C ASP A 182 -19.00 27.77 31.50
N SER A 183 -18.18 28.81 31.60
CA SER A 183 -17.27 29.24 32.66
C SER A 183 -15.78 28.90 32.59
N SER A 184 -15.04 29.96 32.24
CA SER A 184 -13.77 30.47 32.81
C SER A 184 -12.76 29.48 33.43
N GLY A 185 -11.56 29.45 32.83
CA GLY A 185 -10.37 28.92 33.48
C GLY A 185 -9.17 28.86 32.55
N ASP A 186 -8.32 29.90 32.60
CA ASP A 186 -6.98 29.91 32.01
C ASP A 186 -6.15 28.73 32.46
N ILE A 187 -5.70 27.89 31.51
CA ILE A 187 -4.49 27.06 31.69
C ILE A 187 -3.73 27.05 30.37
N SER A 188 -2.60 27.74 30.36
CA SER A 188 -1.56 27.65 29.35
C SER A 188 -0.97 26.25 29.29
N CYS A 189 -1.13 25.55 28.19
CA CYS A 189 -0.32 24.38 27.86
C CYS A 189 0.46 24.64 26.58
N THR A 190 1.76 24.64 26.75
CA THR A 190 2.77 24.79 25.72
C THR A 190 2.66 23.67 24.68
N SER A 191 2.47 24.09 23.48
CA SER A 191 2.45 23.35 22.23
C SER A 191 3.79 22.63 21.99
N ASN A 192 3.73 21.33 21.78
CA ASN A 192 4.75 20.61 21.03
C ASN A 192 4.31 20.58 19.56
N GLU A 193 4.83 21.55 18.81
CA GLU A 193 4.57 21.70 17.40
C GLU A 193 5.36 20.73 16.53
N ASN A 194 4.62 20.11 15.60
CA ASN A 194 4.99 19.89 14.21
C ASN A 194 6.28 19.14 13.84
N LEU A 195 6.09 17.85 13.57
CA LEU A 195 6.99 17.07 12.71
C LEU A 195 6.34 16.67 11.36
N TYR A 196 5.19 17.24 11.00
CA TYR A 196 4.52 17.02 9.69
C TYR A 196 4.02 18.34 9.08
N ALA A 197 4.89 19.33 8.99
CA ALA A 197 4.65 20.50 8.18
C ALA A 197 4.93 20.15 6.70
N GLY A 198 3.88 19.99 5.90
CA GLY A 198 4.03 19.81 4.44
C GLY A 198 2.90 19.11 3.72
N VAL A 199 1.71 18.95 4.30
CA VAL A 199 0.54 18.55 3.51
C VAL A 199 -0.23 19.83 3.18
N ASP A 200 -0.04 20.31 1.95
CA ASP A 200 -0.79 21.42 1.38
C ASP A 200 -2.28 21.06 1.31
N SER A 201 -3.07 21.62 2.21
CA SER A 201 -4.52 21.39 2.30
C SER A 201 -5.33 22.12 1.20
N SER A 202 -4.65 22.70 0.21
CA SER A 202 -5.25 23.43 -0.91
C SER A 202 -5.06 22.74 -2.28
N ALA A 203 -4.51 21.52 -2.34
CA ALA A 203 -4.33 20.83 -3.61
C ALA A 203 -5.66 20.26 -4.09
N ASP A 204 -6.09 20.77 -5.23
CA ASP A 204 -7.11 20.28 -6.14
C ASP A 204 -7.43 18.79 -5.93
N SER A 205 -8.61 18.51 -5.36
CA SER A 205 -8.99 17.16 -4.91
C SER A 205 -9.16 16.17 -6.07
N THR A 206 -9.16 16.66 -7.31
CA THR A 206 -9.45 15.90 -8.51
C THR A 206 -8.16 15.32 -9.12
N TRP A 207 -8.10 14.00 -9.24
CA TRP A 207 -7.03 13.33 -9.97
C TRP A 207 -7.30 13.37 -11.47
N THR A 208 -6.26 13.70 -12.26
CA THR A 208 -6.34 13.65 -13.70
C THR A 208 -6.39 12.19 -14.19
N PRO A 209 -6.89 11.92 -15.41
CA PRO A 209 -6.86 10.57 -15.99
C PRO A 209 -5.45 9.95 -16.01
N ALA A 210 -4.42 10.74 -16.28
CA ALA A 210 -3.03 10.30 -16.25
C ALA A 210 -2.56 9.95 -14.83
N GLU A 211 -2.96 10.71 -13.83
CA GLU A 211 -2.66 10.42 -12.42
C GLU A 211 -3.38 9.15 -11.93
N ILE A 212 -4.60 8.90 -12.36
CA ILE A 212 -5.32 7.65 -12.10
C ILE A 212 -4.58 6.48 -12.77
N GLN A 213 -4.17 6.64 -14.03
CA GLN A 213 -3.53 5.59 -14.81
C GLN A 213 -2.13 5.25 -14.26
N TYR A 214 -1.31 6.25 -14.00
CA TYR A 214 0.12 6.07 -13.73
C TYR A 214 0.54 6.40 -12.29
N GLY A 215 -0.31 7.07 -11.51
CA GLY A 215 -0.04 7.47 -10.13
C GLY A 215 0.44 8.91 -10.01
N ARG A 216 -0.27 9.72 -9.21
CA ARG A 216 0.05 11.15 -8.99
C ARG A 216 1.45 11.35 -8.44
N TYR A 217 1.82 10.59 -7.42
CA TYR A 217 3.12 10.71 -6.77
C TYR A 217 4.23 10.05 -7.59
N LEU A 218 3.91 9.01 -8.35
CA LEU A 218 4.86 8.39 -9.29
C LEU A 218 5.20 9.32 -10.45
N LEU A 219 4.22 10.02 -11.02
CA LEU A 219 4.46 11.00 -12.09
C LEU A 219 5.29 12.19 -11.60
N LYS A 220 5.06 12.67 -10.37
CA LYS A 220 5.82 13.75 -9.76
C LYS A 220 7.21 13.32 -9.28
N SER A 221 7.42 12.01 -9.09
CA SER A 221 8.73 11.50 -8.71
C SER A 221 9.67 11.50 -9.91
N HIS A 222 10.93 11.82 -9.71
CA HIS A 222 11.95 11.65 -10.74
C HIS A 222 12.60 10.24 -10.68
N ASP A 223 11.85 9.24 -10.20
CA ASP A 223 12.33 7.87 -10.05
C ASP A 223 12.70 7.26 -11.42
N PRO A 224 13.92 6.78 -11.62
CA PRO A 224 14.33 6.15 -12.87
C PRO A 224 13.57 4.87 -13.19
N VAL A 225 13.02 4.17 -12.18
CA VAL A 225 12.16 3.00 -12.39
C VAL A 225 10.86 3.42 -13.09
N MET A 226 10.26 4.53 -12.63
CA MET A 226 9.05 5.07 -13.27
C MET A 226 9.32 5.46 -14.73
N LYS A 227 10.47 6.03 -15.04
CA LYS A 227 10.85 6.35 -16.43
C LYS A 227 10.88 5.09 -17.30
N ARG A 228 11.47 3.99 -16.80
CA ARG A 228 11.50 2.71 -17.53
C ARG A 228 10.10 2.11 -17.68
N TYR A 229 9.27 2.22 -16.65
CA TYR A 229 7.89 1.76 -16.68
C TYR A 229 7.10 2.47 -17.79
N LEU A 230 7.10 3.81 -17.83
CA LEU A 230 6.42 4.59 -18.88
C LEU A 230 6.95 4.28 -20.29
N ALA A 231 8.27 4.15 -20.44
CA ALA A 231 8.87 3.76 -21.72
C ALA A 231 8.41 2.36 -22.19
N ARG A 232 8.27 1.41 -21.28
CA ARG A 232 7.72 0.09 -21.59
C ARG A 232 6.25 0.18 -22.00
N GLU A 233 5.43 0.92 -21.25
CA GLU A 233 4.00 1.11 -21.56
C GLU A 233 3.83 1.74 -22.94
N LYS A 234 4.63 2.78 -23.27
CA LYS A 234 4.64 3.41 -24.60
C LYS A 234 4.89 2.37 -25.70
N LYS A 235 5.93 1.56 -25.55
CA LYS A 235 6.28 0.53 -26.52
C LYS A 235 5.16 -0.53 -26.68
N ILE A 236 4.47 -0.87 -25.59
CA ILE A 236 3.34 -1.81 -25.64
C ILE A 236 2.20 -1.21 -26.47
N LEU A 237 1.82 0.06 -26.21
CA LEU A 237 0.74 0.74 -26.92
C LEU A 237 1.08 0.91 -28.40
N GLU A 238 2.30 1.31 -28.74
CA GLU A 238 2.79 1.43 -30.11
C GLU A 238 2.71 0.08 -30.85
N ASN A 239 3.11 -1.02 -30.24
CA ASN A 239 3.01 -2.36 -30.82
C ASN A 239 1.54 -2.79 -31.07
N ILE A 240 0.63 -2.44 -30.13
CA ILE A 240 -0.80 -2.72 -30.31
C ILE A 240 -1.33 -1.94 -31.49
N LEU A 241 -0.98 -0.65 -31.64
CA LEU A 241 -1.39 0.16 -32.81
C LEU A 241 -0.93 -0.45 -34.14
N LEU A 242 0.33 -0.86 -34.21
CA LEU A 242 0.88 -1.53 -35.41
C LEU A 242 0.10 -2.81 -35.77
N GLN A 243 -0.31 -3.60 -34.79
CA GLN A 243 -1.11 -4.80 -35.03
C GLN A 243 -2.52 -4.43 -35.54
N LEU A 244 -3.16 -3.43 -34.94
CA LEU A 244 -4.51 -2.97 -35.32
C LEU A 244 -4.55 -2.33 -36.72
N GLU A 245 -3.43 -1.79 -37.23
CA GLU A 245 -3.35 -1.26 -38.60
C GLU A 245 -3.52 -2.34 -39.68
N SER A 246 -3.18 -3.59 -39.35
CA SER A 246 -3.36 -4.72 -40.25
C SER A 246 -4.74 -5.35 -40.19
N GLU A 247 -5.59 -4.96 -39.23
CA GLU A 247 -6.92 -5.50 -39.02
C GLU A 247 -8.00 -4.64 -39.66
N ALA A 248 -8.92 -5.23 -40.44
CA ALA A 248 -10.08 -4.56 -41.03
C ALA A 248 -11.33 -4.91 -40.21
N GLY A 249 -12.05 -3.86 -39.72
CA GLY A 249 -13.33 -4.04 -39.06
C GLY A 249 -13.68 -2.94 -38.03
N GLY A 250 -14.98 -2.76 -37.77
CA GLY A 250 -15.42 -1.71 -36.86
C GLY A 250 -14.92 -1.82 -35.43
N ARG A 251 -14.73 -3.04 -34.92
CA ARG A 251 -14.16 -3.27 -33.57
C ARG A 251 -12.67 -2.89 -33.50
N ALA A 252 -11.92 -3.18 -34.57
CA ALA A 252 -10.50 -2.80 -34.66
C ALA A 252 -10.37 -1.25 -34.68
N LEU A 253 -11.25 -0.55 -35.40
CA LEU A 253 -11.24 0.90 -35.45
C LEU A 253 -11.54 1.52 -34.07
N GLN A 254 -12.54 1.03 -33.36
CA GLN A 254 -12.84 1.51 -32.00
C GLN A 254 -11.66 1.26 -31.05
N ARG A 255 -11.07 0.07 -31.09
CA ARG A 255 -9.90 -0.27 -30.26
C ARG A 255 -8.69 0.59 -30.61
N LYS A 256 -8.50 0.91 -31.88
CA LYS A 256 -7.43 1.81 -32.31
C LYS A 256 -7.59 3.19 -31.69
N GLN A 257 -8.78 3.78 -31.72
CA GLN A 257 -9.04 5.08 -31.09
C GLN A 257 -8.76 5.08 -29.59
N GLU A 258 -9.20 4.04 -28.86
CA GLU A 258 -8.91 3.89 -27.43
C GLU A 258 -7.40 3.84 -27.14
N VAL A 259 -6.62 3.13 -27.96
CA VAL A 259 -5.17 3.01 -27.79
C VAL A 259 -4.45 4.31 -28.16
N GLU A 260 -4.91 5.02 -29.20
CA GLU A 260 -4.41 6.34 -29.56
C GLU A 260 -4.63 7.37 -28.44
N GLU A 261 -5.79 7.37 -27.81
CA GLU A 261 -6.07 8.21 -26.63
C GLU A 261 -5.18 7.85 -25.43
N GLN A 262 -4.96 6.58 -25.18
CA GLN A 262 -4.05 6.10 -24.13
C GLN A 262 -2.61 6.53 -24.41
N LEU A 263 -2.15 6.43 -25.66
CA LEU A 263 -0.80 6.83 -26.05
C LEU A 263 -0.61 8.34 -25.90
N LYS A 264 -1.57 9.14 -26.32
CA LYS A 264 -1.56 10.59 -26.12
C LYS A 264 -1.47 10.96 -24.64
N MET A 265 -2.31 10.36 -23.80
CA MET A 265 -2.29 10.58 -22.34
C MET A 265 -0.91 10.23 -21.76
N LEU A 266 -0.31 9.12 -22.20
CA LEU A 266 1.01 8.69 -21.76
C LEU A 266 2.11 9.68 -22.19
N GLU A 267 2.06 10.19 -23.42
CA GLU A 267 3.02 11.18 -23.93
C GLU A 267 2.93 12.48 -23.14
N GLU A 268 1.72 12.98 -22.90
CA GLU A 268 1.48 14.15 -22.05
C GLU A 268 2.02 13.94 -20.63
N ALA A 269 1.84 12.72 -20.05
CA ALA A 269 2.37 12.37 -18.74
C ALA A 269 3.90 12.29 -18.69
N ILE A 270 4.56 11.95 -19.82
CA ILE A 270 6.03 11.93 -19.94
C ILE A 270 6.58 13.36 -20.08
N GLU A 271 5.92 14.21 -20.84
CA GLU A 271 6.34 15.60 -21.08
C GLU A 271 6.19 16.49 -19.84
N ASN A 272 5.15 16.28 -19.05
CA ASN A 272 4.84 17.06 -17.84
C ASN A 272 5.57 16.59 -16.56
N ARG A 273 6.53 15.67 -16.71
CA ARG A 273 7.28 15.05 -15.62
C ARG A 273 8.68 15.73 -15.33
#